data_b8ece98e24e0bff6c07bd68907e8778c
#
_entry.id   b8ece98e24e0bff6c07bd68907e8778c
#
_cell.length_a   1.000
_cell.length_b   1.000
_cell.length_c   1.000
_cell.angle_alpha   90.00
_cell.angle_beta   90.00
_cell.angle_gamma   90.00
#
_symmetry.space_group_name_H-M   'P 1'
#
loop_
_entity.id
_entity.type
_entity.pdbx_description
1 polymer ?
#
loop_
_entity_poly.entity_id
_entity_poly.type
_entity_poly.pdbx_seq_one_letter_code
_entity_poly.pdbx_strand_id
1 'polypeptide(L)'
;MKMVDKSRIEDTYAEAFQGIYCRLMVTADDEGTLRRAAEDATATPSIVIGRVEGGIEKWLSSEETPDKRRGALLQFWGGIDPKKPLAESVKKFETELSYRIRQDILVKPFTAVFDALPKAEGKMDMMERVGHCGDGYEWVENRYDREVIIVPIMVPDFIIERYLGYAHGVMGANFWIMCKTKEALKKAGEEALNAIHKVEGVITPFDICSAGSKPETRFPWIGPTTNHPYCPSLKAKLGEESKVPENVNYIPEIVINGVSLEAVKEAMKCGIEAALTVDDVVKVSAGNYGGKLGEYKIYLRELFP
;
A
#
# COMPACT_ATOMS: atom_id res chain seq x y z
N MET A 1 -1.34 -19.14 -22.33
CA MET A 1 -1.08 -19.11 -20.88
C MET A 1 -0.59 -20.50 -20.47
N LYS A 2 0.60 -20.64 -19.89
CA LYS A 2 1.02 -21.92 -19.29
C LYS A 2 0.17 -22.12 -18.03
N MET A 3 -0.43 -23.28 -17.86
CA MET A 3 -1.15 -23.60 -16.63
C MET A 3 -0.17 -23.55 -15.45
N VAL A 4 -0.57 -22.85 -14.39
CA VAL A 4 0.21 -22.77 -13.15
C VAL A 4 0.26 -24.16 -12.51
N ASP A 5 1.45 -24.61 -12.14
CA ASP A 5 1.62 -25.84 -11.39
C ASP A 5 1.14 -25.66 -9.94
N LYS A 6 -0.10 -26.08 -9.67
CA LYS A 6 -0.71 -25.98 -8.33
C LYS A 6 0.03 -26.72 -7.23
N SER A 7 0.92 -27.68 -7.57
CA SER A 7 1.74 -28.39 -6.58
C SER A 7 2.77 -27.47 -5.92
N ARG A 8 3.12 -26.37 -6.60
CA ARG A 8 4.01 -25.32 -6.10
C ARG A 8 3.26 -24.24 -5.30
N ILE A 9 1.94 -24.32 -5.17
CA ILE A 9 1.11 -23.42 -4.36
C ILE A 9 0.70 -24.16 -3.09
N GLU A 10 1.07 -23.63 -1.95
CA GLU A 10 0.73 -24.21 -0.65
C GLU A 10 -0.79 -24.14 -0.42
N ASP A 11 -1.34 -25.17 0.22
CA ASP A 11 -2.75 -25.20 0.61
C ASP A 11 -2.93 -24.39 1.88
N THR A 12 -2.96 -23.07 1.70
CA THR A 12 -3.03 -22.08 2.77
C THR A 12 -3.78 -20.84 2.29
N TYR A 13 -3.93 -19.86 3.17
CA TYR A 13 -4.60 -18.60 2.88
C TYR A 13 -3.82 -17.41 3.43
N ALA A 14 -3.99 -16.25 2.81
CA ALA A 14 -3.62 -14.96 3.38
C ALA A 14 -4.76 -14.41 4.24
N GLU A 15 -4.44 -13.81 5.39
CA GLU A 15 -5.39 -12.97 6.12
C GLU A 15 -5.24 -11.53 5.67
N ALA A 16 -6.38 -10.87 5.41
CA ALA A 16 -6.43 -9.46 5.08
C ALA A 16 -7.50 -8.76 5.93
N PHE A 17 -7.39 -7.44 6.04
CA PHE A 17 -8.15 -6.62 6.97
C PHE A 17 -9.01 -5.60 6.23
N GLN A 18 -10.13 -5.18 6.82
CA GLN A 18 -10.82 -3.99 6.37
C GLN A 18 -10.05 -2.75 6.84
N GLY A 19 -9.84 -1.80 5.92
CA GLY A 19 -9.25 -0.50 6.20
C GLY A 19 -10.02 0.62 5.52
N ILE A 20 -9.68 1.86 5.83
CA ILE A 20 -10.11 3.04 5.08
C ILE A 20 -8.99 3.53 4.21
N TYR A 21 -9.31 4.02 3.03
CA TYR A 21 -8.32 4.57 2.11
C TYR A 21 -8.83 5.83 1.42
N CYS A 22 -7.89 6.62 0.91
CA CYS A 22 -8.13 7.69 -0.05
C CYS A 22 -7.27 7.49 -1.29
N ARG A 23 -7.65 8.13 -2.39
CA ARG A 23 -6.87 8.22 -3.63
C ARG A 23 -6.68 9.68 -3.98
N LEU A 24 -5.44 10.07 -4.15
CA LEU A 24 -5.06 11.46 -4.45
C LEU A 24 -4.30 11.53 -5.76
N MET A 25 -4.61 12.52 -6.59
CA MET A 25 -3.74 12.95 -7.69
C MET A 25 -2.83 14.06 -7.19
N VAL A 26 -1.53 13.85 -7.27
CA VAL A 26 -0.51 14.88 -7.07
C VAL A 26 0.01 15.30 -8.42
N THR A 27 0.08 16.59 -8.68
CA THR A 27 0.65 17.16 -9.91
C THR A 27 1.80 18.09 -9.61
N ALA A 28 2.70 18.26 -10.57
CA ALA A 28 3.79 19.23 -10.48
C ALA A 28 4.22 19.69 -11.89
N ASP A 29 4.95 20.80 -11.96
CA ASP A 29 5.44 21.37 -13.22
C ASP A 29 6.55 20.53 -13.85
N ASP A 30 7.37 19.86 -13.04
CA ASP A 30 8.47 19.02 -13.53
C ASP A 30 8.45 17.60 -12.90
N GLU A 31 9.00 16.64 -13.65
CA GLU A 31 9.01 15.22 -13.26
C GLU A 31 9.85 14.96 -12.00
N GLY A 32 10.95 15.68 -11.80
CA GLY A 32 11.83 15.50 -10.64
C GLY A 32 11.14 15.93 -9.34
N THR A 33 10.42 17.06 -9.37
CA THR A 33 9.60 17.53 -8.24
C THR A 33 8.42 16.60 -8.00
N LEU A 34 7.71 16.18 -9.05
CA LEU A 34 6.61 15.22 -8.94
C LEU A 34 7.06 13.90 -8.31
N ARG A 35 8.15 13.33 -8.81
CA ARG A 35 8.70 12.07 -8.29
C ARG A 35 9.02 12.16 -6.80
N ARG A 36 9.76 13.20 -6.39
CA ARG A 36 10.08 13.40 -4.97
C ARG A 36 8.84 13.60 -4.10
N ALA A 37 7.87 14.39 -4.56
CA ALA A 37 6.63 14.59 -3.80
C ALA A 37 5.87 13.27 -3.60
N ALA A 38 5.75 12.45 -4.66
CA ALA A 38 5.05 11.18 -4.60
C ALA A 38 5.80 10.15 -3.73
N GLU A 39 7.11 9.99 -3.92
CA GLU A 39 7.93 9.04 -3.16
C GLU A 39 8.02 9.42 -1.68
N ASP A 40 8.27 10.69 -1.34
CA ASP A 40 8.34 11.16 0.05
C ASP A 40 6.99 10.96 0.75
N ALA A 41 5.88 11.36 0.12
CA ALA A 41 4.55 11.26 0.71
C ALA A 41 4.12 9.81 0.99
N THR A 42 4.53 8.87 0.16
CA THR A 42 4.19 7.44 0.28
C THR A 42 5.23 6.61 1.05
N ALA A 43 6.40 7.16 1.35
CA ALA A 43 7.46 6.52 2.14
C ALA A 43 7.03 6.40 3.61
N THR A 44 6.21 5.40 3.92
CA THR A 44 5.55 5.29 5.21
C THR A 44 5.77 3.93 5.84
N PRO A 45 6.00 3.87 7.17
CA PRO A 45 5.93 2.63 7.92
C PRO A 45 4.53 2.00 7.84
N SER A 46 4.46 0.69 8.08
CA SER A 46 3.23 -0.05 8.22
C SER A 46 2.31 0.54 9.29
N ILE A 47 1.01 0.43 9.10
CA ILE A 47 -0.01 0.82 10.07
C ILE A 47 0.13 0.10 11.42
N VAL A 48 0.80 -1.03 11.47
CA VAL A 48 1.05 -1.80 12.70
C VAL A 48 2.12 -1.13 13.56
N ILE A 49 3.11 -0.51 12.94
CA ILE A 49 4.21 0.19 13.60
C ILE A 49 4.09 1.70 13.40
N GLY A 50 3.70 2.13 12.22
CA GLY A 50 3.36 3.51 11.86
C GLY A 50 1.88 3.80 12.04
N ARG A 51 1.37 4.79 11.30
CA ARG A 51 -0.02 5.22 11.41
C ARG A 51 -0.81 5.12 10.10
N VAL A 52 -0.13 5.24 8.96
CA VAL A 52 -0.71 5.20 7.61
C VAL A 52 0.27 4.50 6.68
N GLU A 53 -0.22 3.58 5.87
CA GLU A 53 0.52 3.04 4.73
C GLU A 53 0.28 3.88 3.50
N GLY A 54 1.25 3.96 2.61
CA GLY A 54 1.14 4.68 1.35
C GLY A 54 1.77 3.93 0.19
N GLY A 55 1.35 4.25 -1.01
CA GLY A 55 1.95 3.72 -2.24
C GLY A 55 1.56 4.51 -3.47
N ILE A 56 2.42 4.47 -4.47
CA ILE A 56 2.15 5.02 -5.80
C ILE A 56 1.41 3.95 -6.59
N GLU A 57 0.15 4.24 -6.97
CA GLU A 57 -0.64 3.32 -7.78
C GLU A 57 -0.20 3.38 -9.24
N LYS A 58 -0.09 4.60 -9.79
CA LYS A 58 0.41 4.82 -11.16
C LYS A 58 0.88 6.25 -11.40
N TRP A 59 1.72 6.44 -12.40
CA TRP A 59 2.05 7.74 -12.95
C TRP A 59 1.00 8.16 -13.97
N LEU A 60 0.65 9.46 -14.00
CA LEU A 60 -0.42 10.01 -14.82
C LEU A 60 0.17 10.92 -15.90
N SER A 61 -0.38 10.82 -17.11
CA SER A 61 -0.16 11.81 -18.17
C SER A 61 -0.90 13.11 -17.84
N SER A 62 -0.54 14.18 -18.54
CA SER A 62 -1.21 15.48 -18.40
C SER A 62 -2.71 15.46 -18.80
N GLU A 63 -3.14 14.48 -19.60
CA GLU A 63 -4.54 14.35 -20.00
C GLU A 63 -5.41 13.72 -18.92
N GLU A 64 -4.80 12.97 -18.00
CA GLU A 64 -5.49 12.30 -16.90
C GLU A 64 -5.65 13.19 -15.65
N THR A 65 -5.07 14.39 -15.63
CA THR A 65 -5.06 15.30 -14.48
C THR A 65 -5.95 16.53 -14.71
N PRO A 66 -6.55 17.10 -13.64
CA PRO A 66 -7.43 18.26 -13.78
C PRO A 66 -6.74 19.50 -14.33
N ASP A 67 -5.50 19.75 -13.91
CA ASP A 67 -4.71 20.94 -14.24
C ASP A 67 -3.79 20.78 -15.46
N LYS A 68 -3.90 19.64 -16.16
CA LYS A 68 -3.14 19.32 -17.37
C LYS A 68 -1.62 19.24 -17.17
N ARG A 69 -1.17 18.99 -15.94
CA ARG A 69 0.22 18.70 -15.63
C ARG A 69 0.42 17.20 -15.44
N ARG A 70 1.64 16.70 -15.56
CA ARG A 70 1.96 15.32 -15.18
C ARG A 70 1.62 15.09 -13.72
N GLY A 71 1.18 13.88 -13.40
CA GLY A 71 0.76 13.54 -12.05
C GLY A 71 1.16 12.15 -11.60
N ALA A 72 0.85 11.86 -10.35
CA ALA A 72 0.92 10.55 -9.73
C ALA A 72 -0.41 10.28 -9.00
N LEU A 73 -0.92 9.07 -9.14
CA LEU A 73 -2.05 8.57 -8.37
C LEU A 73 -1.50 7.84 -7.15
N LEU A 74 -1.80 8.36 -5.98
CA LEU A 74 -1.34 7.83 -4.70
C LEU A 74 -2.51 7.23 -3.93
N GLN A 75 -2.25 6.16 -3.20
CA GLN A 75 -3.16 5.63 -2.19
C GLN A 75 -2.54 5.77 -0.81
N PHE A 76 -3.39 6.12 0.17
CA PHE A 76 -3.07 6.09 1.60
C PHE A 76 -4.10 5.26 2.33
N TRP A 77 -3.65 4.49 3.32
CA TRP A 77 -4.44 3.48 4.00
C TRP A 77 -4.34 3.63 5.51
N GLY A 78 -5.48 3.64 6.19
CA GLY A 78 -5.60 3.71 7.64
C GLY A 78 -6.38 2.53 8.22
N GLY A 79 -5.97 2.05 9.39
CA GLY A 79 -6.70 1.00 10.10
C GLY A 79 -7.95 1.51 10.78
N ILE A 80 -8.90 0.63 10.94
CA ILE A 80 -10.14 0.85 11.67
C ILE A 80 -10.01 0.19 13.04
N ASP A 81 -10.31 0.94 14.10
CA ASP A 81 -10.46 0.37 15.43
C ASP A 81 -11.92 -0.12 15.61
N PRO A 82 -12.16 -1.45 15.61
CA PRO A 82 -13.54 -1.98 15.69
C PRO A 82 -14.22 -1.70 17.02
N LYS A 83 -13.47 -1.25 18.04
CA LYS A 83 -13.99 -0.91 19.38
C LYS A 83 -14.43 0.55 19.49
N LYS A 84 -14.26 1.33 18.44
CA LYS A 84 -14.52 2.78 18.42
C LYS A 84 -15.40 3.19 17.25
N PRO A 85 -16.09 4.33 17.35
CA PRO A 85 -16.79 4.90 16.20
C PRO A 85 -15.84 5.13 15.02
N LEU A 86 -16.30 4.83 13.80
CA LEU A 86 -15.52 5.03 12.56
C LEU A 86 -14.95 6.45 12.46
N ALA A 87 -15.70 7.45 12.90
CA ALA A 87 -15.27 8.85 12.89
C ALA A 87 -13.93 9.10 13.62
N GLU A 88 -13.61 8.32 14.67
CA GLU A 88 -12.31 8.45 15.34
C GLU A 88 -11.17 7.91 14.48
N SER A 89 -11.39 6.80 13.77
CA SER A 89 -10.41 6.25 12.83
C SER A 89 -10.21 7.19 11.64
N VAL A 90 -11.29 7.74 11.08
CA VAL A 90 -11.23 8.74 10.01
C VAL A 90 -10.47 9.99 10.46
N LYS A 91 -10.74 10.52 11.65
CA LYS A 91 -10.03 11.70 12.18
C LYS A 91 -8.53 11.47 12.35
N LYS A 92 -8.13 10.27 12.78
CA LYS A 92 -6.71 9.90 12.85
C LYS A 92 -6.10 9.80 11.46
N PHE A 93 -6.79 9.16 10.54
CA PHE A 93 -6.38 9.03 9.16
C PHE A 93 -6.21 10.40 8.49
N GLU A 94 -7.19 11.31 8.60
CA GLU A 94 -7.14 12.69 8.13
C GLU A 94 -5.93 13.45 8.70
N THR A 95 -5.65 13.27 10.00
CA THR A 95 -4.50 13.92 10.65
C THR A 95 -3.19 13.47 10.02
N GLU A 96 -2.96 12.16 9.86
CA GLU A 96 -1.75 11.62 9.26
C GLU A 96 -1.62 12.01 7.77
N LEU A 97 -2.72 11.93 7.03
CA LEU A 97 -2.77 12.36 5.63
C LEU A 97 -2.38 13.82 5.49
N SER A 98 -2.89 14.69 6.38
CA SER A 98 -2.54 16.11 6.37
C SER A 98 -1.04 16.37 6.61
N TYR A 99 -0.38 15.55 7.41
CA TYR A 99 1.09 15.66 7.59
C TYR A 99 1.83 15.32 6.31
N ARG A 100 1.40 14.26 5.60
CA ARG A 100 1.98 13.87 4.30
C ARG A 100 1.80 14.99 3.27
N ILE A 101 0.60 15.52 3.17
CA ILE A 101 0.32 16.61 2.22
C ILE A 101 1.17 17.84 2.54
N ARG A 102 1.23 18.26 3.80
CA ARG A 102 1.97 19.47 4.20
C ARG A 102 3.48 19.33 4.10
N GLN A 103 4.03 18.20 4.58
CA GLN A 103 5.48 18.02 4.72
C GLN A 103 6.14 17.48 3.46
N ASP A 104 5.41 16.73 2.66
CA ASP A 104 6.01 16.01 1.54
C ASP A 104 5.56 16.54 0.17
N ILE A 105 4.39 17.22 0.10
CA ILE A 105 3.84 17.73 -1.16
C ILE A 105 3.84 19.26 -1.18
N LEU A 106 3.13 19.93 -0.26
CA LEU A 106 2.98 21.39 -0.22
C LEU A 106 4.32 22.13 -0.23
N VAL A 107 5.31 21.60 0.49
CA VAL A 107 6.66 22.20 0.56
C VAL A 107 7.47 22.06 -0.73
N LYS A 108 7.00 21.25 -1.69
CA LYS A 108 7.63 21.17 -3.02
C LYS A 108 7.04 22.23 -3.94
N PRO A 109 7.87 23.01 -4.66
CA PRO A 109 7.37 24.08 -5.54
C PRO A 109 6.40 23.57 -6.61
N PHE A 110 5.35 24.35 -6.87
CA PHE A 110 4.42 24.14 -7.98
C PHE A 110 3.66 22.80 -7.95
N THR A 111 3.41 22.25 -6.77
CA THR A 111 2.58 21.04 -6.63
C THR A 111 1.11 21.37 -6.43
N ALA A 112 0.22 20.42 -6.73
CA ALA A 112 -1.19 20.47 -6.39
C ALA A 112 -1.70 19.08 -6.00
N VAL A 113 -2.83 19.03 -5.28
CA VAL A 113 -3.48 17.80 -4.83
C VAL A 113 -4.96 17.83 -5.19
N PHE A 114 -5.45 16.75 -5.82
CA PHE A 114 -6.85 16.58 -6.19
C PHE A 114 -7.37 15.24 -5.69
N ASP A 115 -8.66 15.19 -5.36
CA ASP A 115 -9.34 13.93 -5.06
C ASP A 115 -9.43 13.05 -6.31
N ALA A 116 -9.12 11.78 -6.14
CA ALA A 116 -9.16 10.79 -7.20
C ALA A 116 -10.04 9.58 -6.87
N LEU A 117 -10.89 9.71 -5.84
CA LEU A 117 -11.78 8.65 -5.40
C LEU A 117 -13.18 8.83 -6.01
N PRO A 118 -13.55 8.05 -7.06
CA PRO A 118 -14.79 8.30 -7.78
C PRO A 118 -16.06 7.99 -6.97
N LYS A 119 -15.96 7.13 -5.96
CA LYS A 119 -17.07 6.72 -5.08
C LYS A 119 -16.63 6.80 -3.63
N ALA A 120 -16.62 8.01 -3.08
CA ALA A 120 -16.32 8.22 -1.67
C ALA A 120 -17.53 7.84 -0.80
N GLU A 121 -17.27 7.17 0.30
CA GLU A 121 -18.26 6.90 1.36
C GLU A 121 -18.37 8.06 2.34
N GLY A 122 -17.31 8.84 2.44
CA GLY A 122 -17.27 10.07 3.21
C GLY A 122 -16.17 11.00 2.71
N LYS A 123 -16.12 12.20 3.27
CA LYS A 123 -15.20 13.25 2.87
C LYS A 123 -14.48 13.86 4.07
N MET A 124 -13.24 14.25 3.87
CA MET A 124 -12.40 14.98 4.81
C MET A 124 -12.22 16.42 4.30
N ASP A 125 -12.59 17.42 5.09
CA ASP A 125 -12.37 18.83 4.73
C ASP A 125 -10.93 19.23 5.05
N MET A 126 -10.18 19.57 4.02
CA MET A 126 -8.75 19.92 4.15
C MET A 126 -8.51 21.35 4.63
N MET A 127 -9.56 22.15 4.84
CA MET A 127 -9.41 23.57 5.23
C MET A 127 -8.61 23.71 6.53
N GLU A 128 -9.08 23.11 7.64
CA GLU A 128 -8.42 23.27 8.95
C GLU A 128 -7.00 22.71 9.01
N ARG A 129 -6.72 21.63 8.26
CA ARG A 129 -5.47 20.90 8.41
C ARG A 129 -4.42 21.25 7.37
N VAL A 130 -4.83 21.70 6.20
CA VAL A 130 -3.94 22.07 5.10
C VAL A 130 -4.17 23.51 4.66
N GLY A 131 -5.42 23.92 4.49
CA GLY A 131 -5.78 25.28 4.08
C GLY A 131 -5.15 26.34 4.98
N HIS A 132 -5.29 26.20 6.28
CA HIS A 132 -4.74 27.15 7.27
C HIS A 132 -3.19 27.22 7.30
N CYS A 133 -2.48 26.50 6.44
CA CYS A 133 -1.09 26.83 6.13
C CYS A 133 -0.93 28.22 5.49
N GLY A 134 -2.00 28.78 4.95
CA GLY A 134 -2.07 30.16 4.45
C GLY A 134 -2.22 31.23 5.54
N ASP A 135 -2.26 30.85 6.83
CA ASP A 135 -2.34 31.75 8.00
C ASP A 135 -3.54 32.72 7.95
N GLY A 136 -4.70 32.25 7.45
CA GLY A 136 -5.92 33.03 7.29
C GLY A 136 -6.00 33.84 5.99
N TYR A 137 -5.01 33.70 5.11
CA TYR A 137 -5.01 34.31 3.78
C TYR A 137 -5.41 33.36 2.66
N GLU A 138 -5.65 32.09 2.97
CA GLU A 138 -6.18 31.13 2.03
C GLU A 138 -7.62 31.49 1.62
N TRP A 139 -8.02 31.07 0.43
CA TRP A 139 -9.38 31.23 -0.06
C TRP A 139 -9.86 30.00 -0.81
N VAL A 140 -11.19 29.92 -0.99
CA VAL A 140 -11.82 28.84 -1.76
C VAL A 140 -12.30 29.41 -3.09
N GLU A 141 -12.06 28.68 -4.17
CA GLU A 141 -12.60 29.02 -5.49
C GLU A 141 -12.94 27.74 -6.27
N ASN A 142 -13.67 27.91 -7.38
CA ASN A 142 -13.87 26.84 -8.34
C ASN A 142 -12.79 26.91 -9.42
N ARG A 143 -11.94 25.90 -9.50
CA ARG A 143 -10.89 25.78 -10.51
C ARG A 143 -10.84 24.34 -11.03
N TYR A 144 -10.74 24.17 -12.35
CA TYR A 144 -10.75 22.85 -12.97
C TYR A 144 -12.04 22.05 -12.72
N ASP A 145 -13.19 22.72 -12.63
CA ASP A 145 -14.51 22.18 -12.25
C ASP A 145 -14.52 21.51 -10.86
N ARG A 146 -13.63 21.95 -9.96
CA ARG A 146 -13.46 21.47 -8.59
C ARG A 146 -13.44 22.62 -7.59
N GLU A 147 -14.02 22.40 -6.42
CA GLU A 147 -13.88 23.34 -5.30
C GLU A 147 -12.49 23.14 -4.68
N VAL A 148 -11.63 24.13 -4.81
CA VAL A 148 -10.25 24.08 -4.34
C VAL A 148 -9.96 25.15 -3.31
N ILE A 149 -9.05 24.84 -2.39
CA ILE A 149 -8.42 25.79 -1.48
C ILE A 149 -7.13 26.25 -2.15
N ILE A 150 -6.98 27.56 -2.27
CA ILE A 150 -5.74 28.20 -2.69
C ILE A 150 -5.00 28.64 -1.44
N VAL A 151 -3.86 28.03 -1.21
CA VAL A 151 -3.00 28.31 -0.05
C VAL A 151 -1.83 29.17 -0.51
N PRO A 152 -1.78 30.47 -0.15
CA PRO A 152 -0.67 31.33 -0.52
C PRO A 152 0.59 30.86 0.21
N ILE A 153 1.63 30.60 -0.57
CA ILE A 153 2.97 30.23 -0.10
C ILE A 153 4.02 31.07 -0.84
N MET A 154 5.27 30.89 -0.51
CA MET A 154 6.33 31.73 -1.10
C MET A 154 6.62 31.44 -2.58
N VAL A 155 6.07 30.34 -3.16
CA VAL A 155 6.33 29.89 -4.55
C VAL A 155 5.06 29.36 -5.19
N PRO A 156 4.33 30.12 -5.96
CA PRO A 156 3.42 31.14 -5.48
C PRO A 156 2.27 30.58 -4.66
N ASP A 157 1.38 29.71 -5.20
CA ASP A 157 0.25 29.15 -4.46
C ASP A 157 0.29 27.62 -4.50
N PHE A 158 -0.06 26.99 -3.39
CA PHE A 158 -0.38 25.58 -3.36
C PHE A 158 -1.90 25.40 -3.56
N ILE A 159 -2.27 24.46 -4.42
CA ILE A 159 -3.67 24.16 -4.74
C ILE A 159 -4.03 22.80 -4.18
N ILE A 160 -5.11 22.73 -3.41
CA ILE A 160 -5.65 21.46 -2.94
C ILE A 160 -7.17 21.43 -3.09
N GLU A 161 -7.72 20.34 -3.62
CA GLU A 161 -9.17 20.12 -3.59
C GLU A 161 -9.67 20.13 -2.15
N ARG A 162 -10.74 20.85 -1.87
CA ARG A 162 -11.22 21.11 -0.51
C ARG A 162 -11.62 19.83 0.20
N TYR A 163 -12.29 18.93 -0.49
CA TYR A 163 -12.78 17.70 0.09
C TYR A 163 -12.07 16.49 -0.54
N LEU A 164 -11.34 15.75 0.27
CA LEU A 164 -10.75 14.48 -0.12
C LEU A 164 -11.64 13.33 0.35
N GLY A 165 -11.97 12.45 -0.58
CA GLY A 165 -12.81 11.28 -0.32
C GLY A 165 -12.09 10.17 0.43
N TYR A 166 -12.83 9.39 1.23
CA TYR A 166 -12.39 8.11 1.75
C TYR A 166 -13.44 7.02 1.51
N ALA A 167 -13.00 5.78 1.45
CA ALA A 167 -13.85 4.59 1.36
C ALA A 167 -13.21 3.42 2.10
N HIS A 168 -13.98 2.35 2.31
CA HIS A 168 -13.46 1.09 2.81
C HIS A 168 -12.80 0.28 1.71
N GLY A 169 -11.76 -0.48 2.06
CA GLY A 169 -11.09 -1.40 1.17
C GLY A 169 -10.38 -2.51 1.94
N VAL A 170 -9.56 -3.29 1.27
CA VAL A 170 -8.87 -4.46 1.82
C VAL A 170 -7.38 -4.21 1.89
N MET A 171 -6.78 -4.35 3.06
CA MET A 171 -5.37 -4.13 3.30
C MET A 171 -4.68 -5.33 3.95
N GLY A 172 -3.37 -5.41 3.79
CA GLY A 172 -2.53 -6.41 4.43
C GLY A 172 -2.59 -7.81 3.85
N ALA A 173 -3.25 -8.00 2.69
CA ALA A 173 -3.14 -9.27 1.97
C ALA A 173 -1.69 -9.53 1.57
N ASN A 174 -1.24 -10.79 1.61
CA ASN A 174 0.16 -11.08 1.36
C ASN A 174 0.36 -12.45 0.72
N PHE A 175 1.52 -12.65 0.11
CA PHE A 175 2.04 -13.96 -0.22
C PHE A 175 3.56 -14.00 -0.09
N TRP A 176 4.09 -15.20 0.11
CA TRP A 176 5.51 -15.47 0.29
C TRP A 176 6.06 -16.25 -0.87
N ILE A 177 7.23 -15.86 -1.38
CA ILE A 177 7.92 -16.53 -2.47
C ILE A 177 9.10 -17.30 -1.89
N MET A 178 9.06 -18.62 -1.89
CA MET A 178 10.09 -19.46 -1.34
C MET A 178 11.15 -19.79 -2.39
N CYS A 179 12.36 -19.25 -2.26
CA CYS A 179 13.42 -19.30 -3.25
C CYS A 179 14.65 -20.08 -2.76
N LYS A 180 15.34 -20.77 -3.70
CA LYS A 180 16.63 -21.42 -3.44
C LYS A 180 17.79 -20.42 -3.43
N THR A 181 17.78 -19.45 -4.35
CA THR A 181 18.88 -18.52 -4.61
C THR A 181 18.46 -17.07 -4.37
N LYS A 182 19.43 -16.20 -4.12
CA LYS A 182 19.22 -14.75 -4.00
C LYS A 182 18.77 -14.13 -5.32
N GLU A 183 19.29 -14.65 -6.41
CA GLU A 183 18.94 -14.21 -7.75
C GLU A 183 17.47 -14.51 -8.06
N ALA A 184 17.00 -15.72 -7.69
CA ALA A 184 15.59 -16.08 -7.81
C ALA A 184 14.69 -15.15 -6.96
N LEU A 185 15.08 -14.82 -5.72
CA LEU A 185 14.35 -13.88 -4.88
C LEU A 185 14.16 -12.53 -5.58
N LYS A 186 15.27 -11.95 -6.07
CA LYS A 186 15.23 -10.62 -6.71
C LYS A 186 14.35 -10.65 -7.96
N LYS A 187 14.59 -11.62 -8.86
CA LYS A 187 13.87 -11.73 -10.11
C LYS A 187 12.38 -12.04 -9.89
N ALA A 188 12.07 -12.99 -9.02
CA ALA A 188 10.67 -13.33 -8.75
C ALA A 188 9.90 -12.20 -8.05
N GLY A 189 10.55 -11.47 -7.15
CA GLY A 189 9.97 -10.28 -6.54
C GLY A 189 9.68 -9.19 -7.56
N GLU A 190 10.64 -8.88 -8.44
CA GLU A 190 10.49 -7.89 -9.51
C GLU A 190 9.38 -8.26 -10.50
N GLU A 191 9.37 -9.51 -10.99
CA GLU A 191 8.33 -10.00 -11.91
C GLU A 191 6.94 -9.96 -11.26
N ALA A 192 6.84 -10.33 -9.98
CA ALA A 192 5.59 -10.24 -9.25
C ALA A 192 5.10 -8.81 -9.10
N LEU A 193 5.95 -7.87 -8.70
CA LEU A 193 5.60 -6.45 -8.59
C LEU A 193 5.17 -5.88 -9.94
N ASN A 194 5.91 -6.16 -11.01
CA ASN A 194 5.56 -5.72 -12.36
C ASN A 194 4.19 -6.24 -12.84
N ALA A 195 3.79 -7.44 -12.39
CA ALA A 195 2.48 -7.99 -12.69
C ALA A 195 1.38 -7.34 -11.83
N ILE A 196 1.62 -7.17 -10.54
CA ILE A 196 0.69 -6.56 -9.58
C ILE A 196 0.37 -5.11 -9.97
N HIS A 197 1.37 -4.31 -10.31
CA HIS A 197 1.20 -2.90 -10.67
C HIS A 197 0.42 -2.65 -11.98
N LYS A 198 0.07 -3.71 -12.72
CA LYS A 198 -0.87 -3.63 -13.86
C LYS A 198 -2.33 -3.76 -13.44
N VAL A 199 -2.60 -4.16 -12.21
CA VAL A 199 -3.95 -4.28 -11.67
C VAL A 199 -4.34 -2.93 -11.07
N GLU A 200 -5.46 -2.37 -11.57
CA GLU A 200 -5.94 -1.08 -11.06
C GLU A 200 -6.44 -1.17 -9.62
N GLY A 201 -6.24 -0.11 -8.87
CA GLY A 201 -6.75 0.03 -7.51
C GLY A 201 -5.96 -0.72 -6.45
N VAL A 202 -4.73 -1.14 -6.74
CA VAL A 202 -3.86 -1.80 -5.76
C VAL A 202 -2.54 -1.07 -5.58
N ILE A 203 -1.95 -1.21 -4.41
CA ILE A 203 -0.58 -0.80 -4.11
C ILE A 203 0.16 -1.90 -3.34
N THR A 204 1.48 -1.85 -3.38
CA THR A 204 2.39 -2.67 -2.59
C THR A 204 3.23 -1.77 -1.67
N PRO A 205 2.79 -1.54 -0.39
CA PRO A 205 3.41 -0.53 0.48
C PRO A 205 4.90 -0.75 0.78
N PHE A 206 5.39 -1.96 0.61
CA PHE A 206 6.76 -2.36 0.97
C PHE A 206 7.56 -2.90 -0.20
N ASP A 207 7.01 -2.90 -1.42
CA ASP A 207 7.61 -3.61 -2.54
C ASP A 207 7.96 -5.06 -2.15
N ILE A 208 9.24 -5.42 -2.13
CA ILE A 208 9.71 -6.74 -1.66
C ILE A 208 10.04 -6.64 -0.17
N CYS A 209 9.16 -7.15 0.69
CA CYS A 209 9.34 -7.14 2.13
C CYS A 209 10.19 -8.34 2.60
N SER A 210 11.10 -8.10 3.52
CA SER A 210 11.96 -9.15 4.10
C SER A 210 11.54 -9.62 5.49
N ALA A 211 10.48 -9.03 6.06
CA ALA A 211 10.16 -9.22 7.48
C ALA A 211 9.25 -10.41 7.77
N GLY A 212 8.14 -10.60 7.03
CA GLY A 212 7.15 -11.65 7.29
C GLY A 212 6.68 -11.64 8.75
N SER A 213 6.22 -10.48 9.24
CA SER A 213 5.98 -10.26 10.67
C SER A 213 4.86 -11.14 11.23
N LYS A 214 4.91 -11.38 12.55
CA LYS A 214 3.83 -12.00 13.34
C LYS A 214 3.53 -11.18 14.58
N PRO A 215 2.26 -11.16 15.06
CA PRO A 215 1.87 -10.38 16.24
C PRO A 215 2.39 -10.97 17.56
N GLU A 216 2.50 -12.30 17.67
CA GLU A 216 3.03 -12.94 18.87
C GLU A 216 4.53 -12.70 18.98
N THR A 217 4.93 -11.93 19.98
CA THR A 217 6.32 -11.57 20.22
C THR A 217 6.70 -11.74 21.68
N ARG A 218 7.98 -12.04 21.92
CA ARG A 218 8.57 -12.01 23.27
C ARG A 218 8.78 -10.60 23.79
N PHE A 219 8.67 -9.61 22.91
CA PHE A 219 8.98 -8.21 23.17
C PHE A 219 7.81 -7.30 22.75
N PRO A 220 6.69 -7.30 23.52
CA PRO A 220 5.48 -6.57 23.12
C PRO A 220 5.67 -5.08 22.85
N TRP A 221 6.66 -4.46 23.49
CA TRP A 221 6.96 -3.04 23.33
C TRP A 221 7.57 -2.66 21.96
N ILE A 222 8.10 -3.65 21.21
CA ILE A 222 8.62 -3.42 19.84
C ILE A 222 7.47 -3.43 18.82
N GLY A 223 6.37 -4.12 19.13
CA GLY A 223 5.31 -4.43 18.19
C GLY A 223 5.55 -5.79 17.50
N PRO A 224 5.01 -6.02 16.31
CA PRO A 224 5.21 -7.26 15.57
C PRO A 224 6.68 -7.55 15.30
N THR A 225 7.05 -8.80 15.40
CA THR A 225 8.43 -9.27 15.19
C THR A 225 8.47 -10.33 14.08
N THR A 226 9.66 -10.69 13.64
CA THR A 226 9.87 -11.67 12.57
C THR A 226 9.13 -12.98 12.83
N ASN A 227 8.65 -13.61 11.76
CA ASN A 227 8.06 -14.94 11.80
C ASN A 227 9.16 -16.01 11.85
N HIS A 228 9.78 -16.17 13.03
CA HIS A 228 11.01 -16.95 13.22
C HIS A 228 10.93 -18.41 12.71
N PRO A 229 9.79 -19.14 12.73
CA PRO A 229 9.72 -20.47 12.14
C PRO A 229 10.02 -20.51 10.64
N TYR A 230 9.84 -19.40 9.95
CA TYR A 230 10.10 -19.24 8.51
C TYR A 230 11.43 -18.51 8.20
N CYS A 231 12.26 -18.25 9.20
CA CYS A 231 13.58 -17.64 8.99
C CYS A 231 14.59 -18.72 8.56
N PRO A 232 15.13 -18.72 7.32
CA PRO A 232 16.05 -19.74 6.84
C PRO A 232 17.33 -19.85 7.68
N SER A 233 17.83 -18.73 8.20
CA SER A 233 19.01 -18.69 9.09
C SER A 233 18.82 -19.38 10.44
N LEU A 234 17.57 -19.60 10.84
CA LEU A 234 17.24 -20.28 12.10
C LEU A 234 16.95 -21.78 11.92
N LYS A 235 16.94 -22.30 10.69
CA LYS A 235 16.53 -23.66 10.36
C LYS A 235 17.25 -24.70 11.22
N ALA A 236 18.58 -24.64 11.28
CA ALA A 236 19.39 -25.56 12.07
C ALA A 236 19.16 -25.42 13.59
N LYS A 237 18.89 -24.21 14.08
CA LYS A 237 18.66 -23.94 15.50
C LYS A 237 17.29 -24.41 15.97
N LEU A 238 16.27 -24.29 15.12
CA LEU A 238 14.88 -24.63 15.43
C LEU A 238 14.58 -26.13 15.19
N GLY A 239 15.36 -26.81 14.36
CA GLY A 239 15.10 -28.21 14.03
C GLY A 239 13.67 -28.44 13.52
N GLU A 240 12.90 -29.27 14.22
CA GLU A 240 11.51 -29.61 13.87
C GLU A 240 10.53 -28.44 13.97
N GLU A 241 10.85 -27.39 14.72
CA GLU A 241 10.02 -26.18 14.78
C GLU A 241 10.14 -25.31 13.52
N SER A 242 11.17 -25.53 12.70
CA SER A 242 11.35 -24.80 11.45
C SER A 242 10.32 -25.21 10.40
N LYS A 243 9.67 -24.22 9.82
CA LYS A 243 8.73 -24.39 8.71
C LYS A 243 9.35 -24.07 7.35
N VAL A 244 10.67 -23.85 7.31
CA VAL A 244 11.39 -23.58 6.07
C VAL A 244 11.61 -24.89 5.32
N PRO A 245 11.14 -25.06 4.08
CA PRO A 245 11.38 -26.26 3.28
C PRO A 245 12.87 -26.53 3.06
N GLU A 246 13.23 -27.79 2.74
CA GLU A 246 14.61 -28.21 2.67
C GLU A 246 15.50 -27.39 1.73
N ASN A 247 15.01 -27.11 0.54
CA ASN A 247 15.74 -26.40 -0.50
C ASN A 247 15.42 -24.89 -0.56
N VAL A 248 14.92 -24.30 0.51
CA VAL A 248 14.58 -22.87 0.58
C VAL A 248 15.58 -22.13 1.46
N ASN A 249 16.15 -21.06 0.93
CA ASN A 249 17.10 -20.19 1.62
C ASN A 249 16.62 -18.74 1.74
N TYR A 250 15.57 -18.35 1.00
CA TYR A 250 15.05 -16.98 0.96
C TYR A 250 13.52 -17.00 0.88
N ILE A 251 12.85 -16.19 1.70
CA ILE A 251 11.39 -16.10 1.75
C ILE A 251 10.99 -14.62 1.81
N PRO A 252 10.99 -13.91 0.67
CA PRO A 252 10.42 -12.57 0.61
C PRO A 252 8.89 -12.62 0.67
N GLU A 253 8.32 -11.53 1.15
CA GLU A 253 6.89 -11.27 1.22
C GLU A 253 6.52 -10.12 0.30
N ILE A 254 5.35 -10.18 -0.34
CA ILE A 254 4.69 -9.03 -0.97
C ILE A 254 3.38 -8.79 -0.25
N VAL A 255 3.20 -7.57 0.25
CA VAL A 255 1.97 -7.10 0.90
C VAL A 255 1.19 -6.25 -0.10
N ILE A 256 -0.12 -6.45 -0.16
CA ILE A 256 -1.01 -5.80 -1.12
C ILE A 256 -2.18 -5.16 -0.39
N ASN A 257 -2.42 -3.88 -0.68
CA ASN A 257 -3.65 -3.19 -0.32
C ASN A 257 -4.43 -2.88 -1.60
N GLY A 258 -5.75 -3.00 -1.57
CA GLY A 258 -6.57 -2.77 -2.75
C GLY A 258 -7.98 -2.29 -2.45
N VAL A 259 -8.53 -1.53 -3.38
CA VAL A 259 -9.84 -0.88 -3.29
C VAL A 259 -11.01 -1.88 -3.13
N SER A 260 -10.80 -3.15 -3.48
CA SER A 260 -11.77 -4.23 -3.30
C SER A 260 -11.07 -5.58 -3.10
N LEU A 261 -11.81 -6.56 -2.58
CA LEU A 261 -11.30 -7.93 -2.43
C LEU A 261 -10.98 -8.58 -3.78
N GLU A 262 -11.75 -8.25 -4.81
CA GLU A 262 -11.54 -8.73 -6.18
C GLU A 262 -10.22 -8.20 -6.75
N ALA A 263 -9.94 -6.89 -6.59
CA ALA A 263 -8.69 -6.28 -7.03
C ALA A 263 -7.48 -6.92 -6.32
N VAL A 264 -7.59 -7.14 -5.01
CA VAL A 264 -6.54 -7.81 -4.22
C VAL A 264 -6.31 -9.25 -4.69
N LYS A 265 -7.40 -10.03 -4.90
CA LYS A 265 -7.30 -11.41 -5.41
C LYS A 265 -6.66 -11.47 -6.79
N GLU A 266 -7.05 -10.59 -7.70
CA GLU A 266 -6.44 -10.51 -9.04
C GLU A 266 -4.96 -10.14 -8.97
N ALA A 267 -4.60 -9.16 -8.14
CA ALA A 267 -3.21 -8.77 -7.93
C ALA A 267 -2.37 -9.92 -7.34
N MET A 268 -2.89 -10.62 -6.33
CA MET A 268 -2.23 -11.81 -5.77
C MET A 268 -2.04 -12.90 -6.83
N LYS A 269 -3.08 -13.18 -7.63
CA LYS A 269 -3.03 -14.16 -8.72
C LYS A 269 -1.95 -13.80 -9.73
N CYS A 270 -1.99 -12.59 -10.27
CA CYS A 270 -0.99 -12.13 -11.25
C CYS A 270 0.43 -12.16 -10.69
N GLY A 271 0.63 -11.71 -9.45
CA GLY A 271 1.93 -11.73 -8.79
C GLY A 271 2.47 -13.15 -8.57
N ILE A 272 1.63 -14.07 -8.11
CA ILE A 272 1.99 -15.47 -7.90
C ILE A 272 2.33 -16.16 -9.23
N GLU A 273 1.50 -15.96 -10.27
CA GLU A 273 1.78 -16.49 -11.62
C GLU A 273 3.13 -16.02 -12.13
N ALA A 274 3.42 -14.74 -12.04
CA ALA A 274 4.68 -14.15 -12.49
C ALA A 274 5.88 -14.70 -11.69
N ALA A 275 5.78 -14.76 -10.36
CA ALA A 275 6.84 -15.30 -9.51
C ALA A 275 7.16 -16.77 -9.85
N LEU A 276 6.13 -17.58 -10.13
CA LEU A 276 6.29 -19.00 -10.44
C LEU A 276 6.93 -19.27 -11.81
N THR A 277 7.06 -18.26 -12.67
CA THR A 277 7.80 -18.39 -13.95
C THR A 277 9.32 -18.40 -13.76
N VAL A 278 9.79 -17.94 -12.61
CA VAL A 278 11.22 -17.80 -12.33
C VAL A 278 11.78 -19.14 -11.83
N ASP A 279 12.93 -19.53 -12.42
CA ASP A 279 13.67 -20.72 -11.96
C ASP A 279 14.12 -20.53 -10.51
N ASP A 280 14.27 -21.65 -9.78
CA ASP A 280 14.63 -21.69 -8.35
C ASP A 280 13.62 -21.08 -7.39
N VAL A 281 12.43 -20.65 -7.85
CA VAL A 281 11.27 -20.49 -6.98
C VAL A 281 10.70 -21.88 -6.69
N VAL A 282 10.76 -22.31 -5.45
CA VAL A 282 10.34 -23.65 -5.02
C VAL A 282 8.83 -23.72 -4.87
N LYS A 283 8.27 -22.77 -4.12
CA LYS A 283 6.87 -22.77 -3.70
C LYS A 283 6.40 -21.35 -3.36
N VAL A 284 5.11 -21.13 -3.42
CA VAL A 284 4.44 -19.94 -2.89
C VAL A 284 3.57 -20.31 -1.71
N SER A 285 3.59 -19.49 -0.66
CA SER A 285 2.81 -19.59 0.55
C SER A 285 2.20 -18.22 0.92
N ALA A 286 1.55 -18.12 2.07
CA ALA A 286 1.05 -16.84 2.60
C ALA A 286 1.17 -16.80 4.12
N GLY A 287 1.28 -15.58 4.67
CA GLY A 287 1.20 -15.33 6.10
C GLY A 287 -0.24 -15.31 6.58
N ASN A 288 -0.52 -16.09 7.62
CA ASN A 288 -1.78 -16.04 8.34
C ASN A 288 -1.57 -16.20 9.84
N TYR A 289 -2.60 -15.90 10.60
CA TYR A 289 -2.58 -15.91 12.07
C TYR A 289 -3.61 -16.89 12.62
N GLY A 290 -3.83 -18.01 11.92
CA GLY A 290 -4.82 -19.01 12.28
C GLY A 290 -6.26 -18.56 12.07
N GLY A 291 -6.48 -17.56 11.22
CA GLY A 291 -7.80 -16.99 10.92
C GLY A 291 -8.39 -16.14 12.05
N LYS A 292 -7.55 -15.62 12.95
CA LYS A 292 -7.98 -14.90 14.16
C LYS A 292 -7.90 -13.38 14.05
N LEU A 293 -7.16 -12.86 13.08
CA LEU A 293 -6.89 -11.43 12.96
C LEU A 293 -7.56 -10.80 11.74
N GLY A 294 -7.42 -11.41 10.56
CA GLY A 294 -7.96 -10.86 9.32
C GLY A 294 -9.43 -11.24 9.12
N GLU A 295 -10.24 -10.29 8.69
CA GLU A 295 -11.65 -10.50 8.33
C GLU A 295 -11.79 -11.30 7.03
N TYR A 296 -10.83 -11.13 6.13
CA TYR A 296 -10.80 -11.82 4.83
C TYR A 296 -9.80 -12.96 4.85
N LYS A 297 -10.20 -14.11 4.33
CA LYS A 297 -9.33 -15.27 4.09
C LYS A 297 -9.26 -15.51 2.59
N ILE A 298 -8.07 -15.32 2.02
CA ILE A 298 -7.82 -15.49 0.60
C ILE A 298 -7.03 -16.78 0.39
N TYR A 299 -7.75 -17.85 0.02
CA TYR A 299 -7.13 -19.18 -0.20
C TYR A 299 -6.33 -19.16 -1.50
N LEU A 300 -5.02 -19.46 -1.40
CA LEU A 300 -4.11 -19.33 -2.54
C LEU A 300 -4.50 -20.23 -3.72
N ARG A 301 -4.90 -21.47 -3.46
CA ARG A 301 -5.29 -22.40 -4.54
C ARG A 301 -6.60 -22.04 -5.23
N GLU A 302 -7.48 -21.32 -4.56
CA GLU A 302 -8.74 -20.86 -5.14
C GLU A 302 -8.55 -19.71 -6.15
N LEU A 303 -7.40 -19.03 -6.11
CA LEU A 303 -7.05 -18.03 -7.12
C LEU A 303 -6.81 -18.65 -8.51
N PHE A 304 -6.61 -19.97 -8.56
CA PHE A 304 -6.27 -20.73 -9.78
C PHE A 304 -7.28 -21.88 -9.97
N PRO A 305 -8.45 -21.60 -10.59
CA PRO A 305 -9.49 -22.62 -10.83
C PRO A 305 -9.07 -23.76 -11.75
#